data_d79e2777a4d5227ec0c81ddee33a835c
#
_entry.id   d79e2777a4d5227ec0c81ddee33a835c
#
_cell.length_a   1.000
_cell.length_b   1.000
_cell.length_c   1.000
_cell.angle_alpha   90.00
_cell.angle_beta   90.00
_cell.angle_gamma   90.00
#
_symmetry.space_group_name_H-M   'P 1'
#
loop_
_entity.id
_entity.type
_entity.pdbx_description
1 polymer ?
#
loop_
_entity_poly.entity_id
_entity_poly.type
_entity_poly.pdbx_seq_one_letter_code
_entity_poly.pdbx_strand_id
1 'polypeptide(L)'
;VCALAAAATGCAHYDPLTDDLDGKPWEIQQTLLPPAPKEGNLIPFYVGPTPFAFLVDPASVSVGPDGVVRYTLIARSSSGGTNVSYEGIRCRSYERRVYAFGRSDGVWSPASNSRWGPIFRLATEPQTALADDFFCTERGPVRTTEDAVRALARGNLQR
;
A
#
# COMPACT_ATOMS: atom_id res chain seq x y z
N VAL A 1 9.55 -35.06 48.94
CA VAL A 1 8.96 -35.18 47.60
C VAL A 1 9.12 -33.85 46.90
N CYS A 2 10.16 -33.70 46.04
CA CYS A 2 10.37 -32.49 45.21
C CYS A 2 9.65 -32.69 43.88
N ALA A 3 8.66 -31.82 43.60
CA ALA A 3 8.02 -31.74 42.30
C ALA A 3 8.87 -30.86 41.40
N LEU A 4 9.49 -31.41 40.34
CA LEU A 4 10.12 -30.67 39.27
C LEU A 4 9.01 -30.09 38.37
N ALA A 5 8.89 -28.78 38.34
CA ALA A 5 8.10 -28.07 37.34
C ALA A 5 8.92 -27.97 36.02
N ALA A 6 8.52 -28.69 35.01
CA ALA A 6 9.08 -28.55 33.67
C ALA A 6 8.56 -27.25 33.03
N ALA A 7 9.44 -26.26 32.91
CA ALA A 7 9.16 -25.06 32.12
C ALA A 7 9.24 -25.43 30.63
N ALA A 8 8.08 -25.50 29.96
CA ALA A 8 8.00 -25.62 28.51
C ALA A 8 8.42 -24.26 27.89
N THR A 9 9.65 -24.15 27.43
CA THR A 9 10.09 -23.06 26.56
C THR A 9 9.46 -23.26 25.20
N GLY A 10 8.28 -22.67 24.97
CA GLY A 10 7.67 -22.59 23.65
C GLY A 10 8.58 -21.74 22.75
N CYS A 11 9.16 -22.35 21.73
CA CYS A 11 9.78 -21.60 20.64
C CYS A 11 8.70 -20.78 19.97
N ALA A 12 8.78 -19.46 20.05
CA ALA A 12 7.92 -18.58 19.27
C ALA A 12 8.17 -18.90 17.79
N HIS A 13 7.12 -19.37 17.09
CA HIS A 13 7.19 -19.64 15.66
C HIS A 13 7.05 -18.32 14.92
N TYR A 14 8.08 -17.92 14.15
CA TYR A 14 8.01 -16.77 13.26
C TYR A 14 7.13 -17.11 12.05
N ASP A 15 6.05 -16.38 11.87
CA ASP A 15 5.20 -16.45 10.69
C ASP A 15 5.46 -15.22 9.82
N PRO A 16 6.12 -15.37 8.64
CA PRO A 16 6.44 -14.25 7.76
C PRO A 16 5.21 -13.54 7.18
N LEU A 17 4.01 -14.11 7.32
CA LEU A 17 2.76 -13.52 6.85
C LEU A 17 2.06 -12.68 7.92
N THR A 18 2.33 -12.96 9.20
CA THR A 18 1.63 -12.33 10.34
C THR A 18 2.56 -11.60 11.30
N ASP A 19 3.86 -11.90 11.28
CA ASP A 19 4.83 -11.32 12.18
C ASP A 19 5.67 -10.24 11.49
N ASP A 20 6.05 -9.21 12.23
CA ASP A 20 7.11 -8.30 11.80
C ASP A 20 8.48 -9.00 11.93
N LEU A 21 9.55 -8.32 11.51
CA LEU A 21 10.86 -8.94 11.51
C LEU A 21 11.48 -9.07 12.89
N ASP A 22 10.91 -8.44 13.90
CA ASP A 22 11.28 -8.59 15.29
C ASP A 22 10.49 -9.73 15.94
N GLY A 23 9.71 -10.51 15.14
CA GLY A 23 8.88 -11.62 15.60
C GLY A 23 7.69 -11.17 16.45
N LYS A 24 7.31 -9.89 16.34
CA LYS A 24 6.09 -9.38 16.96
C LYS A 24 4.91 -9.63 16.05
N PRO A 25 3.75 -10.06 16.59
CA PRO A 25 2.53 -10.12 15.81
C PRO A 25 2.29 -8.79 15.11
N TRP A 26 2.05 -8.83 13.82
CA TRP A 26 1.75 -7.65 13.03
C TRP A 26 0.53 -6.93 13.63
N GLU A 27 0.75 -5.81 14.31
CA GLU A 27 -0.35 -4.96 14.75
C GLU A 27 -1.07 -4.45 13.51
N ILE A 28 -2.25 -5.03 13.25
CA ILE A 28 -3.19 -4.48 12.28
C ILE A 28 -3.61 -3.13 12.83
N GLN A 29 -2.87 -2.08 12.48
CA GLN A 29 -3.36 -0.73 12.71
C GLN A 29 -4.71 -0.65 12.00
N GLN A 30 -5.76 -0.32 12.77
CA GLN A 30 -7.06 -0.04 12.19
C GLN A 30 -6.84 1.02 11.12
N THR A 31 -6.90 0.60 9.86
CA THR A 31 -6.67 1.49 8.74
C THR A 31 -7.84 2.44 8.67
N LEU A 32 -7.63 3.66 9.13
CA LEU A 32 -8.61 4.73 8.96
C LEU A 32 -8.72 5.03 7.47
N LEU A 33 -9.92 4.85 6.93
CA LEU A 33 -10.18 5.19 5.53
C LEU A 33 -10.10 6.71 5.34
N PRO A 34 -9.39 7.20 4.32
CA PRO A 34 -9.27 8.61 4.06
C PRO A 34 -10.60 9.20 3.54
N PRO A 35 -10.75 10.52 3.54
CA PRO A 35 -11.82 11.16 2.77
C PRO A 35 -11.78 10.76 1.30
N ALA A 36 -12.92 10.86 0.61
CA ALA A 36 -12.97 10.64 -0.84
C ALA A 36 -11.99 11.58 -1.58
N PRO A 37 -11.28 11.11 -2.61
CA PRO A 37 -10.31 11.90 -3.34
C PRO A 37 -10.96 13.12 -4.02
N LYS A 38 -10.22 14.25 -4.05
CA LYS A 38 -10.67 15.49 -4.70
C LYS A 38 -9.93 15.68 -6.01
N GLU A 39 -10.67 15.94 -7.10
CA GLU A 39 -10.17 16.05 -8.47
C GLU A 39 -8.98 17.02 -8.67
N GLY A 40 -8.96 18.15 -7.98
CA GLY A 40 -7.97 19.21 -8.21
C GLY A 40 -6.54 18.90 -7.73
N ASN A 41 -6.32 17.83 -6.96
CA ASN A 41 -5.05 17.57 -6.28
C ASN A 41 -4.40 16.24 -6.67
N LEU A 42 -4.99 15.49 -7.60
CA LEU A 42 -4.50 14.17 -7.96
C LEU A 42 -3.18 14.24 -8.73
N ILE A 43 -2.23 13.40 -8.36
CA ILE A 43 -0.92 13.30 -9.01
C ILE A 43 -0.94 12.13 -9.99
N PRO A 44 -0.86 12.39 -11.31
CA PRO A 44 -0.75 11.33 -12.31
C PRO A 44 0.64 10.70 -12.27
N PHE A 45 0.70 9.41 -12.60
CA PHE A 45 1.96 8.70 -12.77
C PHE A 45 1.85 7.71 -13.94
N TYR A 46 3.00 7.39 -14.52
CA TYR A 46 3.05 6.53 -15.69
C TYR A 46 3.07 5.05 -15.28
N VAL A 47 2.27 4.27 -16.01
CA VAL A 47 2.26 2.82 -15.93
C VAL A 47 2.26 2.32 -17.37
N GLY A 48 3.36 1.89 -17.89
CA GLY A 48 3.48 1.24 -19.19
C GLY A 48 2.38 1.49 -20.26
N PRO A 49 2.34 0.77 -21.34
CA PRO A 49 1.27 0.89 -22.34
C PRO A 49 -0.02 0.23 -21.82
N THR A 50 -0.97 1.05 -21.41
CA THR A 50 -2.28 0.64 -20.89
C THR A 50 -3.36 1.63 -21.30
N PRO A 51 -4.62 1.19 -21.47
CA PRO A 51 -5.75 2.10 -21.75
C PRO A 51 -6.22 2.89 -20.52
N PHE A 52 -5.51 2.79 -19.40
CA PHE A 52 -5.85 3.50 -18.16
C PHE A 52 -4.87 4.63 -17.88
N ALA A 53 -5.40 5.74 -17.37
CA ALA A 53 -4.63 6.77 -16.68
C ALA A 53 -4.70 6.49 -15.16
N PHE A 54 -3.53 6.52 -14.51
CA PHE A 54 -3.41 6.27 -13.07
C PHE A 54 -3.01 7.53 -12.32
N LEU A 55 -3.67 7.75 -11.18
CA LEU A 55 -3.43 8.91 -10.32
C LEU A 55 -3.43 8.46 -8.85
N VAL A 56 -2.71 9.20 -8.03
CA VAL A 56 -2.73 9.05 -6.56
C VAL A 56 -3.26 10.33 -5.95
N ASP A 57 -4.11 10.20 -4.93
CA ASP A 57 -4.49 11.32 -4.07
C ASP A 57 -3.42 11.54 -3.00
N PRO A 58 -2.60 12.60 -3.08
CA PRO A 58 -1.54 12.87 -2.12
C PRO A 58 -2.05 13.11 -0.70
N ALA A 59 -3.30 13.57 -0.53
CA ALA A 59 -3.90 13.78 0.78
C ALA A 59 -4.21 12.47 1.51
N SER A 60 -4.31 11.37 0.79
CA SER A 60 -4.55 10.04 1.35
C SER A 60 -3.27 9.25 1.66
N VAL A 61 -2.12 9.76 1.22
CA VAL A 61 -0.85 9.06 1.42
C VAL A 61 -0.45 9.09 2.88
N SER A 62 -0.05 7.95 3.41
CA SER A 62 0.51 7.82 4.75
C SER A 62 1.56 6.71 4.81
N VAL A 63 2.59 6.93 5.63
CA VAL A 63 3.58 5.91 5.96
C VAL A 63 3.44 5.60 7.45
N GLY A 64 3.00 4.40 7.76
CA GLY A 64 2.80 3.97 9.14
C GLY A 64 4.10 3.49 9.81
N PRO A 65 4.10 3.34 11.14
CA PRO A 65 5.23 2.75 11.87
C PRO A 65 5.48 1.27 11.47
N ASP A 66 4.48 0.64 10.86
CA ASP A 66 4.55 -0.67 10.24
C ASP A 66 5.29 -0.68 8.88
N GLY A 67 5.81 0.46 8.43
CA GLY A 67 6.51 0.60 7.15
C GLY A 67 5.62 0.43 5.92
N VAL A 68 4.30 0.41 6.10
CA VAL A 68 3.34 0.34 4.99
C VAL A 68 3.05 1.73 4.45
N VAL A 69 3.21 1.89 3.15
CA VAL A 69 2.76 3.08 2.42
C VAL A 69 1.31 2.86 1.98
N ARG A 70 0.39 3.64 2.53
CA ARG A 70 -1.04 3.60 2.19
C ARG A 70 -1.39 4.78 1.29
N TYR A 71 -2.26 4.57 0.33
CA TYR A 71 -2.63 5.59 -0.66
C TYR A 71 -3.97 5.28 -1.31
N THR A 72 -4.62 6.31 -1.84
CA THR A 72 -5.78 6.15 -2.73
C THR A 72 -5.29 6.16 -4.18
N LEU A 73 -5.57 5.06 -4.89
CA LEU A 73 -5.32 4.90 -6.31
C LEU A 73 -6.60 5.20 -7.09
N ILE A 74 -6.48 5.99 -8.14
CA ILE A 74 -7.53 6.24 -9.10
C ILE A 74 -7.09 5.71 -10.46
N ALA A 75 -7.87 4.80 -11.05
CA ALA A 75 -7.68 4.29 -12.39
C ALA A 75 -8.81 4.76 -13.29
N ARG A 76 -8.50 5.52 -14.34
CA ARG A 76 -9.44 6.04 -15.31
C ARG A 76 -9.27 5.36 -16.65
N SER A 77 -10.33 4.73 -17.11
CA SER A 77 -10.37 4.15 -18.45
C SER A 77 -10.56 5.25 -19.51
N SER A 78 -9.96 5.07 -20.68
CA SER A 78 -10.23 5.90 -21.86
C SER A 78 -11.71 5.90 -22.28
N SER A 79 -12.49 4.89 -21.90
CA SER A 79 -13.93 4.79 -22.11
C SER A 79 -14.78 5.52 -21.05
N GLY A 80 -14.15 6.21 -20.07
CA GLY A 80 -14.83 7.04 -19.07
C GLY A 80 -15.10 6.36 -17.72
N GLY A 81 -14.81 5.06 -17.56
CA GLY A 81 -14.94 4.37 -16.27
C GLY A 81 -13.84 4.82 -15.30
N THR A 82 -14.20 5.00 -14.03
CA THR A 82 -13.26 5.32 -12.96
C THR A 82 -13.36 4.28 -11.85
N ASN A 83 -12.24 3.74 -11.45
CA ASN A 83 -12.11 2.87 -10.29
C ASN A 83 -11.25 3.59 -9.23
N VAL A 84 -11.72 3.58 -7.98
CA VAL A 84 -11.02 4.16 -6.83
C VAL A 84 -10.78 3.06 -5.82
N SER A 85 -9.55 2.90 -5.36
CA SER A 85 -9.20 1.94 -4.33
C SER A 85 -8.30 2.57 -3.28
N TYR A 86 -8.48 2.16 -2.01
CA TYR A 86 -7.53 2.47 -0.94
C TYR A 86 -6.66 1.25 -0.70
N GLU A 87 -5.36 1.44 -0.90
CA GLU A 87 -4.39 0.35 -0.96
C GLU A 87 -3.20 0.59 -0.04
N GLY A 88 -2.42 -0.46 0.19
CA GLY A 88 -1.14 -0.39 0.87
C GLY A 88 -0.07 -1.19 0.13
N ILE A 89 1.17 -0.66 0.14
CA ILE A 89 2.37 -1.35 -0.32
C ILE A 89 3.29 -1.54 0.87
N ARG A 90 3.79 -2.76 1.02
CA ARG A 90 4.81 -3.16 1.98
C ARG A 90 6.09 -3.47 1.22
N CYS A 91 7.05 -2.53 1.23
CA CYS A 91 8.28 -2.63 0.45
C CYS A 91 9.13 -3.85 0.81
N ARG A 92 9.15 -4.20 2.08
CA ARG A 92 10.01 -5.25 2.60
C ARG A 92 9.72 -6.63 2.01
N SER A 93 8.44 -6.99 1.91
CA SER A 93 7.99 -8.25 1.32
C SER A 93 7.54 -8.10 -0.14
N TYR A 94 7.56 -6.88 -0.66
CA TYR A 94 7.12 -6.53 -2.02
C TYR A 94 5.68 -6.99 -2.28
N GLU A 95 4.79 -6.62 -1.36
CA GLU A 95 3.38 -7.00 -1.38
C GLU A 95 2.47 -5.78 -1.38
N ARG A 96 1.27 -5.99 -1.89
CA ARG A 96 0.17 -5.04 -1.85
C ARG A 96 -1.05 -5.59 -1.13
N ARG A 97 -1.90 -4.70 -0.66
CA ARG A 97 -3.20 -5.00 -0.08
C ARG A 97 -4.22 -3.96 -0.49
N VAL A 98 -5.42 -4.39 -0.86
CA VAL A 98 -6.56 -3.50 -1.06
C VAL A 98 -7.40 -3.51 0.22
N TYR A 99 -7.64 -2.34 0.80
CA TYR A 99 -8.46 -2.20 2.01
C TYR A 99 -9.93 -1.94 1.67
N ALA A 100 -10.17 -1.05 0.70
CA ALA A 100 -11.52 -0.65 0.32
C ALA A 100 -11.58 -0.13 -1.12
N PHE A 101 -12.77 -0.12 -1.68
CA PHE A 101 -13.09 0.51 -2.96
C PHE A 101 -13.98 1.73 -2.75
N GLY A 102 -13.66 2.82 -3.44
CA GLY A 102 -14.47 4.03 -3.45
C GLY A 102 -15.68 3.88 -4.38
N ARG A 103 -16.85 4.25 -3.88
CA ARG A 103 -18.09 4.29 -4.65
C ARG A 103 -18.29 5.66 -5.27
N SER A 104 -19.18 5.76 -6.25
CA SER A 104 -19.50 7.02 -6.92
C SER A 104 -20.14 8.08 -6.00
N ASP A 105 -20.73 7.65 -4.88
CA ASP A 105 -21.29 8.52 -3.84
C ASP A 105 -20.24 9.02 -2.83
N GLY A 106 -18.95 8.67 -3.03
CA GLY A 106 -17.86 9.03 -2.13
C GLY A 106 -17.73 8.16 -0.89
N VAL A 107 -18.54 7.11 -0.77
CA VAL A 107 -18.49 6.16 0.36
C VAL A 107 -17.53 5.02 0.06
N TRP A 108 -16.76 4.62 1.06
CA TRP A 108 -15.88 3.46 0.96
C TRP A 108 -16.62 2.14 1.21
N SER A 109 -16.40 1.16 0.35
CA SER A 109 -16.86 -0.22 0.51
C SER A 109 -15.64 -1.09 0.87
N PRO A 110 -15.61 -1.77 2.03
CA PRO A 110 -14.51 -2.65 2.39
C PRO A 110 -14.28 -3.73 1.35
N ALA A 111 -13.02 -4.05 1.06
CA ALA A 111 -12.69 -5.14 0.16
C ALA A 111 -13.02 -6.48 0.84
N SER A 112 -13.79 -7.33 0.16
CA SER A 112 -14.22 -8.64 0.67
C SER A 112 -13.05 -9.61 0.90
N ASN A 113 -11.95 -9.43 0.16
CA ASN A 113 -10.73 -10.23 0.27
C ASN A 113 -9.52 -9.31 0.47
N SER A 114 -9.47 -8.65 1.63
CA SER A 114 -8.37 -7.74 1.99
C SER A 114 -7.20 -8.53 2.59
N ARG A 115 -6.36 -9.12 1.73
CA ARG A 115 -5.15 -9.86 2.11
C ARG A 115 -3.92 -9.26 1.46
N TRP A 116 -2.75 -9.43 2.09
CA TRP A 116 -1.48 -9.16 1.47
C TRP A 116 -1.24 -10.17 0.34
N GLY A 117 -0.77 -9.70 -0.79
CA GLY A 117 -0.42 -10.51 -1.93
C GLY A 117 0.77 -9.92 -2.70
N PRO A 118 1.53 -10.73 -3.42
CA PRO A 118 2.72 -10.30 -4.12
C PRO A 118 2.41 -9.26 -5.20
N ILE A 119 3.33 -8.31 -5.41
CA ILE A 119 3.37 -7.45 -6.60
C ILE A 119 4.15 -8.21 -7.67
N PHE A 120 3.50 -8.53 -8.79
CA PHE A 120 4.06 -9.44 -9.81
C PHE A 120 5.06 -8.79 -10.77
N ARG A 121 5.46 -7.54 -10.58
CA ARG A 121 6.40 -6.78 -11.46
C ARG A 121 5.97 -6.75 -12.92
N LEU A 122 4.69 -6.61 -13.18
CA LEU A 122 4.17 -6.44 -14.53
C LEU A 122 4.20 -4.95 -14.91
N ALA A 123 4.73 -4.65 -16.10
CA ALA A 123 4.89 -3.28 -16.58
C ALA A 123 3.57 -2.50 -16.72
N THR A 124 2.42 -3.19 -16.73
CA THR A 124 1.08 -2.61 -16.84
C THR A 124 0.34 -2.54 -15.50
N GLU A 125 0.99 -2.96 -14.39
CA GLU A 125 0.40 -2.86 -13.06
C GLU A 125 0.82 -1.57 -12.34
N PRO A 126 -0.14 -0.76 -11.87
CA PRO A 126 0.16 0.50 -11.19
C PRO A 126 0.94 0.29 -9.88
N GLN A 127 0.72 -0.83 -9.19
CA GLN A 127 1.44 -1.14 -7.96
C GLN A 127 2.93 -1.43 -8.20
N THR A 128 3.28 -2.01 -9.35
CA THR A 128 4.68 -2.17 -9.76
C THR A 128 5.36 -0.81 -9.93
N ALA A 129 4.73 0.09 -10.69
CA ALA A 129 5.26 1.44 -10.89
C ALA A 129 5.37 2.21 -9.56
N LEU A 130 4.34 2.14 -8.70
CA LEU A 130 4.37 2.80 -7.39
C LEU A 130 5.47 2.24 -6.48
N ALA A 131 5.68 0.92 -6.48
CA ALA A 131 6.73 0.30 -5.69
C ALA A 131 8.11 0.67 -6.22
N ASP A 132 8.39 0.42 -7.49
CA ASP A 132 9.74 0.50 -8.04
C ASP A 132 10.21 1.93 -8.27
N ASP A 133 9.32 2.82 -8.74
CA ASP A 133 9.69 4.19 -9.11
C ASP A 133 9.56 5.19 -7.95
N PHE A 134 8.68 4.90 -6.95
CA PHE A 134 8.33 5.91 -5.95
C PHE A 134 8.55 5.47 -4.50
N PHE A 135 8.04 4.30 -4.09
CA PHE A 135 7.96 3.96 -2.67
C PHE A 135 9.07 3.02 -2.17
N CYS A 136 9.50 2.05 -3.00
CA CYS A 136 10.43 0.98 -2.64
C CYS A 136 11.71 1.00 -3.49
N THR A 137 12.23 2.17 -3.79
CA THR A 137 13.34 2.36 -4.72
C THR A 137 14.63 1.67 -4.26
N GLU A 138 15.61 1.53 -5.16
CA GLU A 138 16.97 1.01 -4.84
C GLU A 138 17.67 1.78 -3.71
N ARG A 139 17.29 3.04 -3.47
CA ARG A 139 17.78 3.86 -2.36
C ARG A 139 17.16 3.50 -1.01
N GLY A 140 16.24 2.55 -1.02
CA GLY A 140 15.47 2.10 0.12
C GLY A 140 14.03 2.60 0.11
N PRO A 141 13.18 2.07 1.01
CA PRO A 141 11.79 2.47 1.13
C PRO A 141 11.67 3.91 1.65
N VAL A 142 10.61 4.61 1.23
CA VAL A 142 10.22 5.88 1.84
C VAL A 142 9.90 5.66 3.32
N ARG A 143 10.30 6.60 4.18
CA ARG A 143 10.17 6.45 5.63
C ARG A 143 9.12 7.37 6.24
N THR A 144 8.76 8.43 5.54
CA THR A 144 7.77 9.41 5.99
C THR A 144 6.72 9.66 4.92
N THR A 145 5.56 10.15 5.33
CA THR A 145 4.50 10.58 4.42
C THR A 145 4.99 11.67 3.47
N GLU A 146 5.78 12.62 3.96
CA GLU A 146 6.34 13.71 3.17
C GLU A 146 7.30 13.21 2.10
N ASP A 147 8.09 12.18 2.40
CA ASP A 147 9.00 11.56 1.42
C ASP A 147 8.21 10.85 0.32
N ALA A 148 7.14 10.15 0.67
CA ALA A 148 6.28 9.47 -0.28
C ALA A 148 5.58 10.45 -1.23
N VAL A 149 4.98 11.51 -0.68
CA VAL A 149 4.32 12.56 -1.48
C VAL A 149 5.33 13.29 -2.37
N ARG A 150 6.53 13.60 -1.84
CA ARG A 150 7.61 14.24 -2.61
C ARG A 150 8.12 13.36 -3.73
N ALA A 151 8.19 12.04 -3.54
CA ALA A 151 8.59 11.10 -4.58
C ALA A 151 7.58 11.11 -5.74
N LEU A 152 6.27 11.04 -5.43
CA LEU A 152 5.20 11.13 -6.43
C LEU A 152 5.25 12.46 -7.21
N ALA A 153 5.40 13.58 -6.51
CA ALA A 153 5.43 14.91 -7.14
C ALA A 153 6.62 15.07 -8.10
N ARG A 154 7.81 14.55 -7.74
CA ARG A 154 9.01 14.61 -8.58
C ARG A 154 8.90 13.74 -9.83
N GLY A 155 8.33 12.55 -9.73
CA GLY A 155 8.15 11.66 -10.87
C GLY A 155 7.20 12.24 -11.92
N ASN A 156 6.26 13.09 -11.52
CA ASN A 156 5.36 13.80 -12.45
C ASN A 156 6.07 14.93 -13.23
N LEU A 157 7.16 15.49 -12.71
CA LEU A 157 7.89 16.60 -13.35
C LEU A 157 8.94 16.11 -14.38
N GLN A 158 9.22 14.83 -14.45
CA GLN A 158 10.28 14.25 -15.30
C GLN A 158 9.75 13.65 -16.62
N ARG A 159 8.47 13.89 -16.97
CA ARG A 159 7.83 13.32 -18.18
C ARG A 159 7.08 14.34 -19.01
#